data_391971b7859aa8c5295ea2ede5a743c4
#
_entry.id   391971b7859aa8c5295ea2ede5a743c4
#
_cell.length_a   1.000
_cell.length_b   1.000
_cell.length_c   1.000
_cell.angle_alpha   90.00
_cell.angle_beta   90.00
_cell.angle_gamma   90.00
#
_symmetry.space_group_name_H-M   'P 1'
#
loop_
_entity.id
_entity.type
_entity.pdbx_description
1 polymer ?
#
loop_
_entity_poly.entity_id
_entity_poly.type
_entity_poly.pdbx_seq_one_letter_code
_entity_poly.pdbx_strand_id
1 'polypeptide(L)'
;MNKKAAIIAGVAIVGLIGAFALSGKNKSQETEVKGTEVVTVQDENGTIEVAKNPERVVTFDYGVLDILDNLEVDVIGLPKKSVPQYLSKYKADTYSNVGSLKEPDFEAVNELNPDLIIKSGRQADMYDKFAEIATTVYLSVDGSDYLNDFSRNLDVLGKIFDKEDFVKENLDNLT
;
A
#
# COMPACT_ATOMS: atom_id res chain seq x y z
N MET A 1 24.57 -43.43 -11.46
CA MET A 1 23.20 -43.94 -11.69
C MET A 1 22.28 -43.37 -10.63
N ASN A 2 21.22 -42.82 -11.15
CA ASN A 2 19.96 -42.34 -10.54
C ASN A 2 19.99 -40.98 -9.83
N LYS A 3 19.55 -39.96 -10.49
CA LYS A 3 18.20 -39.42 -10.81
C LYS A 3 17.45 -38.97 -9.53
N LYS A 4 17.41 -37.65 -9.22
CA LYS A 4 16.42 -36.67 -9.62
C LYS A 4 15.03 -36.75 -9.08
N ALA A 5 14.53 -35.74 -8.52
CA ALA A 5 13.29 -35.20 -9.01
C ALA A 5 13.04 -33.80 -8.42
N ALA A 6 12.85 -32.85 -9.28
CA ALA A 6 12.30 -31.54 -8.97
C ALA A 6 10.79 -31.70 -8.75
N ILE A 7 10.26 -31.09 -7.71
CA ILE A 7 8.82 -30.98 -7.52
C ILE A 7 8.47 -29.50 -7.65
N ILE A 8 7.87 -29.18 -8.77
CA ILE A 8 7.19 -27.90 -9.02
C ILE A 8 5.77 -28.08 -8.46
N ALA A 9 5.44 -27.39 -7.40
CA ALA A 9 4.07 -27.33 -6.92
C ALA A 9 3.36 -26.15 -7.59
N GLY A 10 2.70 -26.41 -8.70
CA GLY A 10 1.74 -25.49 -9.30
C GLY A 10 0.43 -25.55 -8.51
N VAL A 11 0.00 -24.45 -7.97
CA VAL A 11 -1.35 -24.32 -7.42
C VAL A 11 -2.30 -24.00 -8.56
N ALA A 12 -3.09 -24.98 -8.99
CA ALA A 12 -4.18 -24.81 -9.93
C ALA A 12 -5.45 -24.45 -9.14
N ILE A 13 -5.93 -23.24 -9.34
CA ILE A 13 -7.27 -22.85 -8.88
C ILE A 13 -8.26 -23.32 -9.94
N VAL A 14 -9.03 -24.35 -9.61
CA VAL A 14 -10.15 -24.84 -10.44
C VAL A 14 -11.39 -24.03 -10.08
N GLY A 15 -11.73 -23.08 -10.93
CA GLY A 15 -13.04 -22.41 -10.92
C GLY A 15 -14.06 -23.21 -11.70
N LEU A 16 -15.09 -23.73 -11.04
CA LEU A 16 -16.24 -24.38 -11.66
C LEU A 16 -17.11 -23.35 -12.38
N ILE A 17 -17.10 -23.37 -13.70
CA ILE A 17 -18.07 -22.63 -14.51
C ILE A 17 -19.09 -23.63 -15.04
N GLY A 18 -20.33 -23.50 -14.54
CA GLY A 18 -21.47 -24.21 -15.08
C GLY A 18 -21.82 -23.69 -16.47
N ALA A 19 -21.82 -24.59 -17.45
CA ALA A 19 -22.25 -24.30 -18.81
C ALA A 19 -23.75 -24.16 -18.88
N PHE A 20 -24.25 -23.02 -19.36
CA PHE A 20 -25.61 -22.89 -19.87
C PHE A 20 -25.51 -22.42 -21.33
N ALA A 21 -25.78 -23.34 -22.25
CA ALA A 21 -25.78 -23.05 -23.68
C ALA A 21 -27.14 -22.48 -24.09
N LEU A 22 -27.16 -21.25 -24.61
CA LEU A 22 -28.23 -20.79 -25.50
C LEU A 22 -27.63 -19.93 -26.62
N SER A 23 -27.92 -20.39 -27.84
CA SER A 23 -27.51 -19.84 -29.11
C SER A 23 -28.02 -18.40 -29.32
N GLY A 24 -27.10 -17.50 -29.63
CA GLY A 24 -27.42 -16.14 -30.08
C GLY A 24 -26.10 -15.39 -30.39
N LYS A 25 -25.88 -15.15 -31.71
CA LYS A 25 -24.74 -14.35 -32.18
C LYS A 25 -24.76 -12.95 -31.52
N ASN A 26 -23.92 -12.74 -30.54
CA ASN A 26 -23.52 -11.40 -30.13
C ASN A 26 -22.01 -11.41 -29.82
N LYS A 27 -21.30 -10.49 -30.45
CA LYS A 27 -19.87 -10.26 -30.32
C LYS A 27 -19.62 -9.79 -28.92
N SER A 28 -19.33 -10.71 -28.00
CA SER A 28 -18.91 -10.39 -26.63
C SER A 28 -17.53 -9.76 -26.71
N GLN A 29 -17.45 -8.50 -26.36
CA GLN A 29 -16.18 -7.91 -25.90
C GLN A 29 -15.85 -8.64 -24.59
N GLU A 30 -14.86 -9.49 -24.65
CA GLU A 30 -14.15 -9.96 -23.46
C GLU A 30 -13.49 -8.74 -22.81
N THR A 31 -14.14 -8.19 -21.80
CA THR A 31 -13.47 -7.29 -20.87
C THR A 31 -12.57 -8.19 -20.02
N GLU A 32 -11.28 -8.23 -20.33
CA GLU A 32 -10.29 -8.77 -19.40
C GLU A 32 -10.43 -8.01 -18.09
N VAL A 33 -11.01 -8.63 -17.09
CA VAL A 33 -10.88 -8.18 -15.70
C VAL A 33 -9.42 -8.42 -15.34
N LYS A 34 -8.60 -7.39 -15.47
CA LYS A 34 -7.22 -7.38 -15.02
C LYS A 34 -7.29 -7.65 -13.51
N GLY A 35 -7.02 -8.87 -13.08
CA GLY A 35 -6.93 -9.18 -11.65
C GLY A 35 -5.90 -8.25 -11.03
N THR A 36 -6.28 -7.51 -10.01
CA THR A 36 -5.37 -6.65 -9.28
C THR A 36 -4.29 -7.55 -8.66
N GLU A 37 -3.03 -7.36 -9.06
CA GLU A 37 -1.90 -8.06 -8.45
C GLU A 37 -1.82 -7.63 -6.98
N VAL A 38 -1.65 -8.60 -6.09
CA VAL A 38 -1.49 -8.35 -4.66
C VAL A 38 -0.11 -8.76 -4.20
N VAL A 39 0.40 -8.06 -3.21
CA VAL A 39 1.65 -8.37 -2.52
C VAL A 39 1.38 -8.63 -1.05
N THR A 40 2.08 -9.59 -0.49
CA THR A 40 2.05 -9.87 0.95
C THR A 40 3.20 -9.13 1.63
N VAL A 41 2.87 -8.29 2.59
CA VAL A 41 3.84 -7.49 3.37
C VAL A 41 3.69 -7.75 4.86
N GLN A 42 4.72 -7.40 5.62
CA GLN A 42 4.72 -7.41 7.09
C GLN A 42 4.61 -5.97 7.59
N ASP A 43 3.57 -5.70 8.36
CA ASP A 43 3.39 -4.44 9.07
C ASP A 43 3.42 -4.65 10.60
N GLU A 44 3.12 -3.64 11.40
CA GLU A 44 3.12 -3.74 12.87
C GLU A 44 2.06 -4.73 13.42
N ASN A 45 1.01 -4.99 12.67
CA ASN A 45 -0.06 -5.93 13.04
C ASN A 45 0.20 -7.36 12.55
N GLY A 46 1.23 -7.57 11.72
CA GLY A 46 1.59 -8.86 11.15
C GLY A 46 1.53 -8.89 9.62
N THR A 47 1.09 -10.00 9.06
CA THR A 47 1.04 -10.21 7.61
C THR A 47 -0.26 -9.65 7.03
N ILE A 48 -0.15 -8.82 6.00
CA ILE A 48 -1.28 -8.24 5.28
C ILE A 48 -1.08 -8.36 3.77
N GLU A 49 -2.19 -8.56 3.04
CA GLU A 49 -2.21 -8.51 1.58
C GLU A 49 -2.64 -7.12 1.12
N VAL A 50 -1.87 -6.55 0.20
CA VAL A 50 -2.09 -5.20 -0.34
C VAL A 50 -2.09 -5.28 -1.86
N ALA A 51 -3.01 -4.57 -2.51
CA ALA A 51 -2.97 -4.40 -3.96
C ALA A 51 -1.68 -3.66 -4.37
N LYS A 52 -1.00 -4.14 -5.40
CA LYS A 52 0.18 -3.46 -5.94
C LYS A 52 -0.20 -2.17 -6.67
N ASN A 53 0.69 -1.20 -6.58
CA ASN A 53 0.56 0.10 -7.23
C ASN A 53 -0.80 0.77 -6.98
N PRO A 54 -1.22 0.93 -5.71
CA PRO A 54 -2.43 1.66 -5.38
C PRO A 54 -2.31 3.11 -5.87
N GLU A 55 -3.40 3.64 -6.44
CA GLU A 55 -3.41 4.98 -7.05
C GLU A 55 -3.96 6.06 -6.11
N ARG A 56 -4.72 5.65 -5.08
CA ARG A 56 -5.43 6.57 -4.19
C ARG A 56 -4.94 6.41 -2.75
N VAL A 57 -3.73 6.92 -2.51
CA VAL A 57 -3.02 6.74 -1.24
C VAL A 57 -3.31 7.89 -0.28
N VAL A 58 -3.68 7.56 0.95
CA VAL A 58 -3.76 8.50 2.08
C VAL A 58 -2.72 8.12 3.11
N THR A 59 -1.94 9.10 3.62
CA THR A 59 -0.96 8.82 4.67
C THR A 59 -1.13 9.72 5.89
N PHE A 60 -0.92 9.13 7.07
CA PHE A 60 -0.93 9.82 8.37
C PHE A 60 0.46 9.84 9.01
N ASP A 61 1.52 9.71 8.20
CA ASP A 61 2.90 9.81 8.68
C ASP A 61 3.77 10.61 7.72
N TYR A 62 4.53 11.58 8.23
CA TYR A 62 5.38 12.43 7.40
C TYR A 62 6.71 11.76 7.01
N GLY A 63 7.17 10.78 7.79
CA GLY A 63 8.30 9.95 7.38
C GLY A 63 7.94 9.05 6.22
N VAL A 64 6.77 8.42 6.27
CA VAL A 64 6.21 7.67 5.13
C VAL A 64 5.98 8.59 3.93
N LEU A 65 5.43 9.79 4.14
CA LEU A 65 5.23 10.76 3.05
C LEU A 65 6.55 11.13 2.36
N ASP A 66 7.63 11.30 3.13
CA ASP A 66 8.98 11.56 2.60
C ASP A 66 9.51 10.38 1.78
N ILE A 67 9.30 9.16 2.25
CA ILE A 67 9.65 7.96 1.49
C ILE A 67 8.85 7.90 0.18
N LEU A 68 7.53 8.07 0.23
CA LEU A 68 6.68 8.05 -0.96
C LEU A 68 7.09 9.13 -1.96
N ASP A 69 7.48 10.32 -1.48
CA ASP A 69 7.99 11.38 -2.30
C ASP A 69 9.27 10.99 -3.05
N ASN A 70 10.21 10.36 -2.37
CA ASN A 70 11.45 9.88 -2.96
C ASN A 70 11.22 8.69 -3.92
N LEU A 71 10.18 7.88 -3.70
CA LEU A 71 9.76 6.82 -4.61
C LEU A 71 8.94 7.32 -5.82
N GLU A 72 8.69 8.64 -5.89
CA GLU A 72 7.83 9.27 -6.91
C GLU A 72 6.39 8.72 -6.89
N VAL A 73 5.87 8.44 -5.69
CA VAL A 73 4.51 7.99 -5.46
C VAL A 73 3.67 9.14 -4.94
N ASP A 74 2.61 9.48 -5.67
CA ASP A 74 1.67 10.52 -5.25
C ASP A 74 0.71 10.04 -4.17
N VAL A 75 0.27 10.99 -3.33
CA VAL A 75 -0.79 10.80 -2.34
C VAL A 75 -1.97 11.72 -2.67
N ILE A 76 -3.18 11.32 -2.30
CA ILE A 76 -4.39 12.13 -2.50
C ILE A 76 -4.82 12.90 -1.25
N GLY A 77 -4.37 12.46 -0.08
CA GLY A 77 -4.74 13.05 1.20
C GLY A 77 -3.71 12.85 2.30
N LEU A 78 -3.58 13.86 3.15
CA LEU A 78 -2.68 13.86 4.30
C LEU A 78 -3.12 14.93 5.32
N PRO A 79 -2.69 14.85 6.60
CA PRO A 79 -2.85 15.94 7.56
C PRO A 79 -2.01 17.15 7.15
N LYS A 80 -2.64 18.25 6.70
CA LYS A 80 -1.91 19.40 6.12
C LYS A 80 -1.37 20.40 7.16
N LYS A 81 -1.94 20.42 8.36
CA LYS A 81 -1.64 21.47 9.38
C LYS A 81 -0.19 21.56 9.82
N SER A 82 0.50 20.41 9.90
CA SER A 82 1.86 20.32 10.48
C SER A 82 2.87 19.73 9.49
N VAL A 83 2.62 19.84 8.19
CA VAL A 83 3.54 19.38 7.15
C VAL A 83 4.89 20.07 7.30
N PRO A 84 6.00 19.31 7.42
CA PRO A 84 7.35 19.86 7.51
C PRO A 84 7.71 20.76 6.32
N GLN A 85 8.66 21.68 6.54
CA GLN A 85 9.03 22.65 5.51
C GLN A 85 9.60 22.01 4.24
N TYR A 86 10.34 20.91 4.36
CA TYR A 86 10.93 20.20 3.23
C TYR A 86 9.88 19.44 2.40
N LEU A 87 8.70 19.17 2.97
CA LEU A 87 7.54 18.60 2.27
C LEU A 87 6.46 19.65 1.94
N SER A 88 6.82 20.94 1.90
CA SER A 88 5.86 22.05 1.76
C SER A 88 5.00 21.98 0.49
N LYS A 89 5.43 21.27 -0.56
CA LYS A 89 4.62 21.04 -1.76
C LYS A 89 3.27 20.38 -1.46
N TYR A 90 3.20 19.54 -0.42
CA TYR A 90 1.98 18.86 0.02
C TYR A 90 0.96 19.76 0.72
N LYS A 91 1.27 21.05 0.92
CA LYS A 91 0.32 22.05 1.39
C LYS A 91 -0.57 22.59 0.27
N ALA A 92 -0.25 22.30 -1.01
CA ALA A 92 -1.03 22.74 -2.17
C ALA A 92 -2.47 22.19 -2.14
N ASP A 93 -3.39 22.89 -2.79
CA ASP A 93 -4.82 22.53 -2.80
C ASP A 93 -5.13 21.25 -3.59
N THR A 94 -4.18 20.75 -4.36
CA THR A 94 -4.26 19.45 -5.04
C THR A 94 -4.31 18.27 -4.08
N TYR A 95 -3.83 18.44 -2.85
CA TYR A 95 -3.86 17.42 -1.81
C TYR A 95 -4.97 17.72 -0.82
N SER A 96 -5.77 16.72 -0.48
CA SER A 96 -6.86 16.87 0.48
C SER A 96 -6.35 16.87 1.92
N ASN A 97 -6.96 17.72 2.76
CA ASN A 97 -6.68 17.69 4.18
C ASN A 97 -7.58 16.65 4.86
N VAL A 98 -6.98 15.70 5.56
CA VAL A 98 -7.68 14.62 6.27
C VAL A 98 -7.59 14.76 7.80
N GLY A 99 -7.59 15.99 8.29
CA GLY A 99 -7.53 16.29 9.72
C GLY A 99 -6.12 16.52 10.23
N SER A 100 -5.77 15.92 11.36
CA SER A 100 -4.45 16.02 11.97
C SER A 100 -3.84 14.64 12.26
N LEU A 101 -2.55 14.59 12.61
CA LEU A 101 -1.88 13.33 12.99
C LEU A 101 -2.47 12.67 14.25
N LYS A 102 -3.16 13.43 15.10
CA LYS A 102 -3.78 12.92 16.34
C LYS A 102 -5.29 12.78 16.23
N GLU A 103 -5.88 13.57 15.36
CA GLU A 103 -7.33 13.64 15.16
C GLU A 103 -7.62 13.53 13.66
N PRO A 104 -7.61 12.29 13.10
CA PRO A 104 -8.01 12.05 11.73
C PRO A 104 -9.47 12.47 11.49
N ASP A 105 -9.73 13.04 10.33
CA ASP A 105 -11.07 13.29 9.82
C ASP A 105 -11.49 12.09 8.96
N PHE A 106 -12.15 11.11 9.59
CA PHE A 106 -12.56 9.87 8.94
C PHE A 106 -13.62 10.10 7.84
N GLU A 107 -14.42 11.15 7.95
CA GLU A 107 -15.40 11.52 6.93
C GLU A 107 -14.66 12.00 5.68
N ALA A 108 -13.71 12.92 5.83
CA ALA A 108 -12.87 13.37 4.74
C ALA A 108 -12.04 12.24 4.11
N VAL A 109 -11.51 11.30 4.93
CA VAL A 109 -10.81 10.12 4.40
C VAL A 109 -11.75 9.25 3.56
N ASN A 110 -12.94 8.96 4.06
CA ASN A 110 -13.92 8.13 3.36
C ASN A 110 -14.41 8.78 2.06
N GLU A 111 -14.62 10.10 2.03
CA GLU A 111 -15.01 10.84 0.82
C GLU A 111 -13.94 10.75 -0.29
N LEU A 112 -12.67 10.62 0.09
CA LEU A 112 -11.58 10.43 -0.86
C LEU A 112 -11.61 9.05 -1.53
N ASN A 113 -12.37 8.09 -0.99
CA ASN A 113 -12.41 6.72 -1.49
C ASN A 113 -10.99 6.17 -1.79
N PRO A 114 -10.11 6.10 -0.80
CA PRO A 114 -8.75 5.61 -0.98
C PRO A 114 -8.73 4.10 -1.27
N ASP A 115 -7.68 3.64 -1.93
CA ASP A 115 -7.41 2.21 -2.08
C ASP A 115 -6.31 1.73 -1.13
N LEU A 116 -5.54 2.66 -0.56
CA LEU A 116 -4.57 2.40 0.49
C LEU A 116 -4.53 3.54 1.52
N ILE A 117 -4.54 3.17 2.79
CA ILE A 117 -4.27 4.08 3.91
C ILE A 117 -2.99 3.62 4.61
N ILE A 118 -2.06 4.55 4.83
CA ILE A 118 -0.84 4.27 5.60
C ILE A 118 -0.87 5.10 6.86
N LYS A 119 -0.87 4.43 8.01
CA LYS A 119 -0.86 5.05 9.33
C LYS A 119 0.39 4.69 10.13
N SER A 120 0.65 5.41 11.22
CA SER A 120 1.77 5.13 12.12
C SER A 120 1.35 4.99 13.59
N GLY A 121 2.31 4.99 14.49
CA GLY A 121 2.08 4.78 15.92
C GLY A 121 1.12 5.77 16.58
N ARG A 122 1.02 7.01 16.06
CA ARG A 122 0.11 8.03 16.61
C ARG A 122 -1.36 7.67 16.48
N GLN A 123 -1.70 6.78 15.54
CA GLN A 123 -3.06 6.31 15.28
C GLN A 123 -3.22 4.81 15.62
N ALA A 124 -2.40 4.27 16.56
CA ALA A 124 -2.43 2.84 16.90
C ALA A 124 -3.86 2.36 17.24
N ASP A 125 -4.55 3.08 18.14
CA ASP A 125 -5.89 2.73 18.61
C ASP A 125 -7.01 2.99 17.59
N MET A 126 -6.68 3.46 16.39
CA MET A 126 -7.64 3.83 15.35
C MET A 126 -7.57 2.90 14.12
N TYR A 127 -6.77 1.84 14.18
CA TYR A 127 -6.57 0.93 13.05
C TYR A 127 -7.87 0.42 12.45
N ASP A 128 -8.77 -0.09 13.29
CA ASP A 128 -10.03 -0.68 12.84
C ASP A 128 -10.90 0.32 12.06
N LYS A 129 -10.91 1.59 12.49
CA LYS A 129 -11.67 2.64 11.79
C LYS A 129 -11.11 2.94 10.40
N PHE A 130 -9.80 2.89 10.23
CA PHE A 130 -9.20 3.02 8.92
C PHE A 130 -9.46 1.79 8.05
N ALA A 131 -9.36 0.59 8.62
CA ALA A 131 -9.60 -0.67 7.93
C ALA A 131 -11.05 -0.83 7.46
N GLU A 132 -12.02 -0.17 8.11
CA GLU A 132 -13.41 -0.08 7.62
C GLU A 132 -13.54 0.75 6.33
N ILE A 133 -12.59 1.65 6.05
CA ILE A 133 -12.61 2.51 4.86
C ILE A 133 -11.84 1.88 3.70
N ALA A 134 -10.61 1.42 3.93
CA ALA A 134 -9.75 0.84 2.91
C ALA A 134 -8.68 -0.07 3.50
N THR A 135 -7.98 -0.80 2.63
CA THR A 135 -6.77 -1.52 3.03
C THR A 135 -5.84 -0.59 3.79
N THR A 136 -5.48 -0.97 5.01
CA THR A 136 -4.70 -0.12 5.91
C THR A 136 -3.41 -0.81 6.31
N VAL A 137 -2.28 -0.16 6.04
CA VAL A 137 -0.93 -0.61 6.43
C VAL A 137 -0.45 0.22 7.61
N TYR A 138 0.02 -0.46 8.65
CA TYR A 138 0.55 0.16 9.86
C TYR A 138 2.08 0.12 9.85
N LEU A 139 2.70 1.25 9.56
CA LEU A 139 4.15 1.42 9.59
C LEU A 139 4.52 2.35 10.73
N SER A 140 5.42 1.92 11.61
CA SER A 140 5.97 2.76 12.65
C SER A 140 7.48 2.70 12.68
N VAL A 141 8.08 3.62 13.41
CA VAL A 141 9.50 3.62 13.72
C VAL A 141 9.63 3.79 15.24
N ASP A 142 10.22 2.81 15.90
CA ASP A 142 10.61 2.91 17.30
C ASP A 142 12.00 3.54 17.41
N GLY A 143 12.16 4.47 18.32
CA GLY A 143 13.45 5.13 18.56
C GLY A 143 14.53 4.18 19.09
N SER A 144 14.18 2.98 19.56
CA SER A 144 15.13 1.98 20.05
C SER A 144 15.80 1.17 18.94
N ASP A 145 15.15 1.03 17.79
CA ASP A 145 15.63 0.25 16.63
C ASP A 145 15.36 0.96 15.28
N TYR A 146 15.61 2.26 15.27
CA TYR A 146 15.26 3.15 14.17
C TYR A 146 15.67 2.64 12.79
N LEU A 147 16.92 2.16 12.64
CA LEU A 147 17.42 1.75 11.32
C LEU A 147 16.72 0.50 10.79
N ASN A 148 16.44 -0.48 11.64
CA ASN A 148 15.73 -1.69 11.23
C ASN A 148 14.28 -1.39 10.88
N ASP A 149 13.59 -0.58 11.69
CA ASP A 149 12.22 -0.17 11.40
C ASP A 149 12.11 0.65 10.12
N PHE A 150 13.04 1.59 9.92
CA PHE A 150 13.10 2.39 8.70
C PHE A 150 13.35 1.50 7.47
N SER A 151 14.31 0.55 7.56
CA SER A 151 14.61 -0.38 6.47
C SER A 151 13.42 -1.29 6.16
N ARG A 152 12.72 -1.80 7.19
CA ARG A 152 11.50 -2.56 7.03
C ARG A 152 10.41 -1.74 6.32
N ASN A 153 10.19 -0.50 6.74
CA ASN A 153 9.19 0.37 6.13
C ASN A 153 9.51 0.66 4.65
N LEU A 154 10.78 0.86 4.32
CA LEU A 154 11.25 0.99 2.94
C LEU A 154 10.96 -0.26 2.12
N ASP A 155 11.28 -1.45 2.65
CA ASP A 155 11.03 -2.74 1.97
C ASP A 155 9.53 -2.95 1.72
N VAL A 156 8.68 -2.66 2.71
CA VAL A 156 7.22 -2.75 2.57
C VAL A 156 6.71 -1.83 1.47
N LEU A 157 7.12 -0.57 1.48
CA LEU A 157 6.69 0.40 0.47
C LEU A 157 7.27 0.07 -0.91
N GLY A 158 8.53 -0.38 -0.99
CA GLY A 158 9.13 -0.87 -2.22
C GLY A 158 8.32 -1.98 -2.87
N LYS A 159 7.88 -2.98 -2.09
CA LYS A 159 7.06 -4.09 -2.57
C LYS A 159 5.67 -3.66 -3.03
N ILE A 160 5.02 -2.74 -2.30
CA ILE A 160 3.68 -2.24 -2.65
C ILE A 160 3.72 -1.47 -3.97
N PHE A 161 4.76 -0.68 -4.20
CA PHE A 161 4.85 0.25 -5.34
C PHE A 161 5.82 -0.19 -6.46
N ASP A 162 6.23 -1.48 -6.49
CA ASP A 162 7.20 -2.02 -7.47
C ASP A 162 8.51 -1.19 -7.54
N LYS A 163 9.04 -0.81 -6.38
CA LYS A 163 10.26 0.00 -6.24
C LYS A 163 11.38 -0.70 -5.47
N GLU A 164 11.38 -2.03 -5.43
CA GLU A 164 12.34 -2.82 -4.65
C GLU A 164 13.79 -2.55 -5.09
N ASP A 165 14.04 -2.39 -6.39
CA ASP A 165 15.40 -2.11 -6.91
C ASP A 165 15.88 -0.73 -6.43
N PHE A 166 15.03 0.28 -6.46
CA PHE A 166 15.34 1.62 -5.94
C PHE A 166 15.63 1.59 -4.43
N VAL A 167 14.79 0.88 -3.68
CA VAL A 167 14.96 0.72 -2.22
C VAL A 167 16.28 0.05 -1.93
N LYS A 168 16.62 -1.05 -2.62
CA LYS A 168 17.87 -1.77 -2.42
C LYS A 168 19.09 -0.91 -2.70
N GLU A 169 19.11 -0.18 -3.82
CA GLU A 169 20.22 0.72 -4.16
C GLU A 169 20.45 1.78 -3.09
N ASN A 170 19.38 2.35 -2.53
CA ASN A 170 19.48 3.37 -1.49
C ASN A 170 19.90 2.80 -0.14
N LEU A 171 19.45 1.61 0.24
CA LEU A 171 19.87 0.95 1.47
C LEU A 171 21.33 0.53 1.43
N ASP A 172 21.82 0.03 0.30
CA ASP A 172 23.25 -0.34 0.09
C ASP A 172 24.18 0.89 0.23
N ASN A 173 23.69 2.10 -0.05
CA ASN A 173 24.44 3.35 0.12
C ASN A 173 24.45 3.87 1.57
N LEU A 174 23.60 3.35 2.46
CA LEU A 174 23.55 3.73 3.87
C LEU A 174 24.43 2.88 4.79
N THR A 175 24.97 1.78 4.30
CA THR A 175 25.83 0.82 5.01
C THR A 175 27.26 0.92 4.56
#